data_be7741f72b2c6f936032ed131e13afd0
#
_entry.id   be7741f72b2c6f936032ed131e13afd0
#
_cell.length_a   1.000
_cell.length_b   1.000
_cell.length_c   1.000
_cell.angle_alpha   90.00
_cell.angle_beta   90.00
_cell.angle_gamma   90.00
#
_symmetry.space_group_name_H-M   'P 1'
#
loop_
_entity.id
_entity.type
_entity.pdbx_description
1 polymer ?
#
loop_
_entity_poly.entity_id
_entity_poly.type
_entity_poly.pdbx_seq_one_letter_code
_entity_poly.pdbx_strand_id
1 'polypeptide(L)'
;WESVYEHNKYSRTNNHDGYLYVTTNLRVIIENYAINTLEFIDTTPNCPYYMPRTTVCFITDIGASRELNRHRVNSIVEESTRYCAYNKGKFGNGITVAKLPWIPDVDSTDGGHDYTEGFFNDDEIYNNGIIQDQYAETWTAVDWFLYGLQVCDLVYRKTRELGWTAQQAREILPLNTKTQVVHTAFVDDWKHYIDLR
;
A
#
# COMPACT_ATOMS: atom_id res chain seq x y z
N TRP A 1 33.87 0.56 -14.33
CA TRP A 1 32.42 0.79 -14.21
C TRP A 1 31.62 -0.51 -14.31
N GLU A 2 32.07 -1.47 -15.12
CA GLU A 2 31.39 -2.76 -15.35
C GLU A 2 31.03 -3.46 -14.04
N SER A 3 31.97 -3.63 -13.13
CA SER A 3 31.77 -4.31 -11.85
C SER A 3 30.73 -3.63 -10.93
N VAL A 4 30.53 -2.31 -11.06
CA VAL A 4 29.54 -1.55 -10.29
C VAL A 4 28.12 -1.93 -10.67
N TYR A 5 27.88 -2.18 -11.94
CA TYR A 5 26.55 -2.43 -12.47
C TYR A 5 26.20 -3.92 -12.56
N GLU A 6 27.17 -4.77 -12.90
CA GLU A 6 26.95 -6.21 -13.06
C GLU A 6 26.52 -6.91 -11.77
N HIS A 7 27.06 -6.48 -10.63
CA HIS A 7 26.74 -7.06 -9.33
C HIS A 7 25.66 -6.30 -8.55
N ASN A 8 25.03 -5.30 -9.16
CA ASN A 8 24.00 -4.51 -8.53
C ASN A 8 22.61 -5.03 -8.86
N LYS A 9 21.85 -5.45 -7.84
CA LYS A 9 20.49 -6.00 -8.00
C LYS A 9 19.49 -5.06 -8.67
N TYR A 10 19.76 -3.75 -8.66
CA TYR A 10 18.90 -2.73 -9.29
C TYR A 10 19.38 -2.32 -10.69
N SER A 11 20.37 -3.03 -11.23
CA SER A 11 20.90 -2.82 -12.57
C SER A 11 20.78 -4.09 -13.41
N ARG A 12 20.72 -3.91 -14.71
CA ARG A 12 20.88 -4.98 -15.70
C ARG A 12 21.84 -4.51 -16.75
N THR A 13 22.73 -5.39 -17.17
CA THR A 13 23.75 -5.12 -18.17
C THR A 13 23.50 -5.98 -19.40
N ASN A 14 23.80 -5.44 -20.57
CA ASN A 14 23.74 -6.14 -21.84
C ASN A 14 24.96 -5.74 -22.68
N ASN A 15 25.78 -6.71 -23.09
CA ASN A 15 26.93 -6.49 -23.95
C ASN A 15 26.53 -6.70 -25.40
N HIS A 16 26.68 -5.69 -26.27
CA HIS A 16 26.38 -5.78 -27.67
C HIS A 16 27.33 -4.89 -28.49
N ASP A 17 27.92 -5.45 -29.56
CA ASP A 17 28.83 -4.77 -30.48
C ASP A 17 30.01 -4.00 -29.80
N GLY A 18 30.51 -4.56 -28.70
CA GLY A 18 31.61 -3.96 -27.94
C GLY A 18 31.19 -2.84 -27.00
N TYR A 19 29.90 -2.58 -26.85
CA TYR A 19 29.34 -1.63 -25.89
C TYR A 19 28.65 -2.34 -24.75
N LEU A 20 28.83 -1.81 -23.55
CA LEU A 20 28.07 -2.23 -22.36
C LEU A 20 26.83 -1.34 -22.18
N TYR A 21 25.65 -1.86 -22.45
CA TYR A 21 24.39 -1.18 -22.18
C TYR A 21 23.97 -1.46 -20.73
N VAL A 22 23.72 -0.40 -19.98
CA VAL A 22 23.34 -0.48 -18.57
C VAL A 22 21.96 0.13 -18.36
N THR A 23 21.00 -0.65 -17.90
CA THR A 23 19.71 -0.15 -17.40
C THR A 23 19.75 -0.12 -15.88
N THR A 24 19.67 1.06 -15.29
CA THR A 24 19.78 1.27 -13.85
C THR A 24 18.89 2.44 -13.38
N ASN A 25 18.98 2.82 -12.12
CA ASN A 25 18.33 4.00 -11.58
C ASN A 25 19.36 5.01 -11.04
N LEU A 26 18.93 6.27 -10.91
CA LEU A 26 19.79 7.36 -10.47
C LEU A 26 20.42 7.11 -9.08
N ARG A 27 19.72 6.42 -8.19
CA ARG A 27 20.24 6.10 -6.85
C ARG A 27 21.49 5.23 -6.93
N VAL A 28 21.50 4.21 -7.78
CA VAL A 28 22.70 3.36 -7.99
C VAL A 28 23.87 4.19 -8.47
N ILE A 29 23.64 5.12 -9.39
CA ILE A 29 24.68 6.02 -9.92
C ILE A 29 25.27 6.89 -8.81
N ILE A 30 24.41 7.49 -7.98
CA ILE A 30 24.84 8.37 -6.88
C ILE A 30 25.58 7.59 -5.80
N GLU A 31 25.01 6.47 -5.32
CA GLU A 31 25.58 5.67 -4.23
C GLU A 31 26.94 5.04 -4.60
N ASN A 32 27.21 4.84 -5.89
CA ASN A 32 28.49 4.30 -6.37
C ASN A 32 29.42 5.36 -6.96
N TYR A 33 29.15 6.65 -6.74
CA TYR A 33 29.97 7.77 -7.23
C TYR A 33 30.20 7.74 -8.76
N ALA A 34 29.22 7.23 -9.50
CA ALA A 34 29.30 7.01 -10.95
C ALA A 34 28.63 8.15 -11.76
N ILE A 35 28.55 9.37 -11.22
CA ILE A 35 27.82 10.51 -11.82
C ILE A 35 28.36 10.85 -13.21
N ASN A 36 29.65 10.68 -13.45
CA ASN A 36 30.27 10.90 -14.76
C ASN A 36 29.73 9.95 -15.85
N THR A 37 29.11 8.82 -15.49
CA THR A 37 28.47 7.94 -16.48
C THR A 37 27.18 8.54 -17.06
N LEU A 38 26.66 9.63 -16.48
CA LEU A 38 25.48 10.34 -17.03
C LEU A 38 25.77 11.00 -18.39
N GLU A 39 27.02 11.25 -18.73
CA GLU A 39 27.40 11.74 -20.07
C GLU A 39 27.13 10.72 -21.20
N PHE A 40 27.00 9.43 -20.85
CA PHE A 40 26.75 8.33 -21.79
C PHE A 40 25.26 7.90 -21.83
N ILE A 41 24.35 8.73 -21.33
CA ILE A 41 22.92 8.40 -21.39
C ILE A 41 22.50 8.24 -22.85
N ASP A 42 22.00 7.04 -23.18
CA ASP A 42 21.36 6.77 -24.46
C ASP A 42 19.93 7.32 -24.44
N THR A 43 19.65 8.25 -25.33
CA THR A 43 18.32 8.85 -25.53
C THR A 43 17.62 8.32 -26.79
N THR A 44 18.18 7.28 -27.41
CA THR A 44 17.59 6.68 -28.62
C THR A 44 16.21 6.10 -28.32
N PRO A 45 15.16 6.55 -28.99
CA PRO A 45 13.84 5.97 -28.80
C PRO A 45 13.83 4.47 -29.14
N ASN A 46 13.24 3.67 -28.25
CA ASN A 46 13.12 2.22 -28.41
C ASN A 46 14.48 1.49 -28.58
N CYS A 47 15.51 1.91 -27.85
CA CYS A 47 16.78 1.19 -27.81
C CYS A 47 16.54 -0.30 -27.57
N PRO A 48 16.95 -1.21 -28.49
CA PRO A 48 16.65 -2.65 -28.36
C PRO A 48 17.41 -3.31 -27.22
N TYR A 49 18.39 -2.64 -26.64
CA TYR A 49 19.22 -3.15 -25.53
C TYR A 49 18.73 -2.67 -24.17
N TYR A 50 17.68 -1.85 -24.14
CA TYR A 50 17.03 -1.44 -22.91
C TYR A 50 16.33 -2.62 -22.25
N MET A 51 16.63 -2.84 -20.98
CA MET A 51 15.95 -3.87 -20.18
C MET A 51 14.68 -3.27 -19.58
N PRO A 52 13.47 -3.74 -19.98
CA PRO A 52 12.22 -3.11 -19.61
C PRO A 52 11.95 -3.22 -18.12
N ARG A 53 11.46 -2.13 -17.55
CA ARG A 53 10.92 -2.06 -16.18
C ARG A 53 9.44 -1.74 -16.24
N THR A 54 8.67 -2.39 -15.39
CA THR A 54 7.23 -2.18 -15.28
C THR A 54 6.91 -1.63 -13.90
N THR A 55 6.03 -0.63 -13.88
CA THR A 55 5.50 -0.05 -12.65
C THR A 55 4.07 -0.50 -12.44
N VAL A 56 3.77 -1.05 -11.27
CA VAL A 56 2.44 -1.50 -10.87
C VAL A 56 2.03 -0.77 -9.61
N CYS A 57 0.83 -0.24 -9.60
CA CYS A 57 0.19 0.32 -8.41
C CYS A 57 -0.78 -0.72 -7.82
N PHE A 58 -0.50 -1.15 -6.61
CA PHE A 58 -1.39 -2.02 -5.83
C PHE A 58 -2.27 -1.14 -4.94
N ILE A 59 -3.58 -1.30 -5.08
CA ILE A 59 -4.55 -0.79 -4.11
C ILE A 59 -4.90 -1.97 -3.22
N THR A 60 -4.50 -1.91 -1.96
CA THR A 60 -4.57 -3.01 -1.02
C THR A 60 -4.72 -2.49 0.41
N ASP A 61 -4.47 -3.32 1.40
CA ASP A 61 -4.43 -2.95 2.81
C ASP A 61 -3.00 -2.94 3.38
N ILE A 62 -2.87 -2.40 4.61
CA ILE A 62 -1.58 -2.31 5.31
C ILE A 62 -0.99 -3.70 5.59
N GLY A 63 -1.82 -4.70 5.88
CA GLY A 63 -1.37 -6.07 6.13
C GLY A 63 -0.70 -6.67 4.89
N ALA A 64 -1.41 -6.63 3.75
CA ALA A 64 -0.90 -7.12 2.48
C ALA A 64 0.32 -6.31 1.98
N SER A 65 0.32 -4.98 2.18
CA SER A 65 1.44 -4.13 1.77
C SER A 65 2.76 -4.54 2.44
N ARG A 66 2.71 -4.96 3.70
CA ARG A 66 3.89 -5.45 4.44
C ARG A 66 4.49 -6.71 3.81
N GLU A 67 3.65 -7.57 3.25
CA GLU A 67 4.12 -8.77 2.52
C GLU A 67 4.66 -8.40 1.13
N LEU A 68 4.01 -7.48 0.42
CA LEU A 68 4.51 -6.94 -0.85
C LEU A 68 5.90 -6.33 -0.69
N ASN A 69 6.13 -5.56 0.38
CA ASN A 69 7.37 -4.86 0.66
C ASN A 69 8.56 -5.78 1.00
N ARG A 70 8.35 -7.08 1.16
CA ARG A 70 9.42 -8.07 1.34
C ARG A 70 10.19 -8.36 0.05
N HIS A 71 9.65 -8.03 -1.11
CA HIS A 71 10.32 -8.17 -2.41
C HIS A 71 11.31 -7.02 -2.64
N ARG A 72 12.49 -7.13 -2.02
CA ARG A 72 13.48 -6.05 -1.89
C ARG A 72 14.24 -5.69 -3.17
N VAL A 73 14.02 -6.42 -4.27
CA VAL A 73 14.57 -6.08 -5.59
C VAL A 73 13.79 -4.97 -6.27
N ASN A 74 12.55 -4.72 -5.84
CA ASN A 74 11.69 -3.69 -6.38
C ASN A 74 12.02 -2.32 -5.78
N SER A 75 11.81 -1.26 -6.58
CA SER A 75 11.72 0.10 -6.07
C SER A 75 10.29 0.34 -5.60
N ILE A 76 10.13 0.71 -4.32
CA ILE A 76 8.83 0.74 -3.65
C ILE A 76 8.54 2.13 -3.12
N VAL A 77 7.32 2.61 -3.37
CA VAL A 77 6.75 3.80 -2.73
C VAL A 77 5.39 3.43 -2.17
N GLU A 78 5.16 3.68 -0.89
CA GLU A 78 3.90 3.39 -0.21
C GLU A 78 3.29 4.65 0.39
N GLU A 79 1.97 4.71 0.40
CA GLU A 79 1.21 5.77 1.06
C GLU A 79 1.50 5.78 2.57
N SER A 80 1.91 6.95 3.07
CA SER A 80 2.36 7.04 4.46
C SER A 80 1.20 7.34 5.41
N THR A 81 0.89 6.44 6.32
CA THR A 81 -0.08 6.64 7.42
C THR A 81 0.30 7.76 8.38
N ARG A 82 1.54 8.26 8.33
CA ARG A 82 2.01 9.39 9.16
C ARG A 82 1.52 10.73 8.65
N TYR A 83 1.35 10.86 7.33
CA TYR A 83 0.98 12.11 6.65
C TYR A 83 -0.43 12.09 6.10
N CYS A 84 -1.01 10.90 5.89
CA CYS A 84 -2.39 10.76 5.44
C CYS A 84 -3.33 11.00 6.60
N ALA A 85 -4.18 12.02 6.48
CA ALA A 85 -5.23 12.31 7.45
C ALA A 85 -6.55 11.75 6.92
N TYR A 86 -6.95 10.57 7.40
CA TYR A 86 -8.14 9.84 6.92
C TYR A 86 -9.47 10.54 7.21
N ASN A 87 -9.45 11.61 7.97
CA ASN A 87 -10.63 12.44 8.28
C ASN A 87 -10.71 13.73 7.44
N LYS A 88 -9.94 13.86 6.36
CA LYS A 88 -9.90 15.08 5.53
C LYS A 88 -9.58 14.80 4.05
N GLY A 89 -10.11 15.67 3.19
CA GLY A 89 -9.72 15.75 1.78
C GLY A 89 -10.03 14.48 1.00
N LYS A 90 -9.05 13.99 0.26
CA LYS A 90 -9.20 12.81 -0.62
C LYS A 90 -9.52 11.50 0.11
N PHE A 91 -9.34 11.45 1.42
CA PHE A 91 -9.61 10.28 2.25
C PHE A 91 -11.02 10.28 2.84
N GLY A 92 -11.85 11.31 2.56
CA GLY A 92 -13.20 11.42 3.10
C GLY A 92 -13.23 11.79 4.57
N ASN A 93 -14.27 11.34 5.27
CA ASN A 93 -14.50 11.68 6.67
C ASN A 93 -14.18 10.54 7.65
N GLY A 94 -13.59 9.45 7.18
CA GLY A 94 -13.29 8.26 7.99
C GLY A 94 -12.21 7.39 7.39
N ILE A 95 -11.90 6.30 8.09
CA ILE A 95 -10.95 5.29 7.65
C ILE A 95 -11.58 4.49 6.51
N THR A 96 -10.89 4.42 5.37
CA THR A 96 -11.28 3.49 4.29
C THR A 96 -10.56 2.17 4.51
N VAL A 97 -11.31 1.07 4.45
CA VAL A 97 -10.78 -0.30 4.60
C VAL A 97 -10.90 -1.08 3.30
N ALA A 98 -9.98 -2.01 3.09
CA ALA A 98 -10.09 -2.97 2.00
C ALA A 98 -11.09 -4.06 2.39
N LYS A 99 -12.02 -4.36 1.50
CA LYS A 99 -12.93 -5.49 1.70
C LYS A 99 -12.14 -6.79 1.66
N LEU A 100 -12.30 -7.61 2.69
CA LEU A 100 -11.65 -8.91 2.76
C LEU A 100 -12.44 -9.94 1.93
N PRO A 101 -11.75 -10.88 1.23
CA PRO A 101 -12.41 -11.82 0.32
C PRO A 101 -13.48 -12.72 0.97
N TRP A 102 -13.38 -12.94 2.28
CA TRP A 102 -14.32 -13.78 3.03
C TRP A 102 -15.48 -13.00 3.66
N ILE A 103 -15.51 -11.67 3.51
CA ILE A 103 -16.66 -10.86 3.86
C ILE A 103 -17.64 -10.91 2.69
N PRO A 104 -18.88 -11.42 2.90
CA PRO A 104 -19.87 -11.53 1.82
C PRO A 104 -20.19 -10.16 1.21
N ASP A 105 -20.57 -10.15 -0.07
CA ASP A 105 -21.21 -8.99 -0.65
C ASP A 105 -22.56 -8.82 0.01
N VAL A 106 -22.76 -7.66 0.61
CA VAL A 106 -24.09 -7.30 1.12
C VAL A 106 -24.88 -6.85 -0.08
N ASP A 107 -25.83 -7.68 -0.47
CA ASP A 107 -26.74 -7.34 -1.55
C ASP A 107 -27.65 -6.22 -1.06
N SER A 108 -27.59 -5.06 -1.71
CA SER A 108 -28.38 -3.88 -1.34
C SER A 108 -29.90 -4.08 -1.43
N THR A 109 -30.34 -5.24 -1.92
CA THR A 109 -31.75 -5.62 -2.07
C THR A 109 -32.36 -6.26 -0.82
N ASP A 110 -31.56 -6.75 0.12
CA ASP A 110 -32.03 -7.47 1.33
C ASP A 110 -31.95 -6.62 2.61
N GLY A 111 -32.02 -5.29 2.51
CA GLY A 111 -31.80 -4.41 3.67
C GLY A 111 -30.35 -4.47 4.15
N GLY A 112 -29.45 -4.83 3.25
CA GLY A 112 -28.05 -5.00 3.51
C GLY A 112 -27.42 -3.72 4.03
N HIS A 113 -26.68 -3.85 5.10
CA HIS A 113 -25.98 -2.73 5.70
C HIS A 113 -24.95 -2.19 4.71
N ASP A 114 -25.08 -0.93 4.34
CA ASP A 114 -24.04 -0.22 3.64
C ASP A 114 -22.83 -0.13 4.57
N TYR A 115 -21.72 -0.74 4.18
CA TYR A 115 -20.46 -0.66 4.92
C TYR A 115 -19.93 0.80 5.03
N THR A 116 -20.54 1.75 4.30
CA THR A 116 -20.23 3.18 4.37
C THR A 116 -21.10 3.92 5.41
N GLU A 117 -22.26 3.37 5.77
CA GLU A 117 -23.18 3.94 6.78
C GLU A 117 -23.15 3.08 8.05
N GLY A 118 -22.13 3.07 8.77
CA GLY A 118 -21.88 2.34 10.02
C GLY A 118 -23.02 1.48 10.60
N PHE A 119 -22.69 0.28 11.01
CA PHE A 119 -23.57 -0.67 11.70
C PHE A 119 -24.19 -0.07 12.98
N PHE A 120 -23.48 0.85 13.59
CA PHE A 120 -23.86 1.60 14.77
C PHE A 120 -23.59 3.07 14.52
N ASN A 121 -24.50 3.94 14.89
CA ASN A 121 -24.18 5.35 14.88
C ASN A 121 -23.18 5.70 16.02
N ASP A 122 -22.49 6.84 15.87
CA ASP A 122 -21.48 7.25 16.85
C ASP A 122 -22.05 7.37 18.27
N ASP A 123 -23.33 7.74 18.40
CA ASP A 123 -23.98 7.89 19.70
C ASP A 123 -24.23 6.53 20.37
N GLU A 124 -24.54 5.48 19.60
CA GLU A 124 -24.71 4.12 20.14
C GLU A 124 -23.38 3.58 20.64
N ILE A 125 -22.28 3.78 19.91
CA ILE A 125 -20.93 3.36 20.35
C ILE A 125 -20.53 4.17 21.59
N TYR A 126 -20.83 5.47 21.63
CA TYR A 126 -20.36 6.37 22.67
C TYR A 126 -21.17 6.26 23.96
N ASN A 127 -22.50 6.11 23.86
CA ASN A 127 -23.40 6.12 25.02
C ASN A 127 -23.58 4.76 25.68
N ASN A 128 -23.44 3.67 24.94
CA ASN A 128 -23.72 2.32 25.46
C ASN A 128 -22.49 1.61 26.01
N GLY A 129 -21.29 2.24 25.93
CA GLY A 129 -20.07 1.53 26.29
C GLY A 129 -19.91 0.26 25.46
N ILE A 130 -18.90 -0.52 25.77
CA ILE A 130 -18.65 -1.78 25.07
C ILE A 130 -19.87 -2.71 25.29
N ILE A 131 -20.77 -2.71 24.29
CA ILE A 131 -21.83 -3.70 24.07
C ILE A 131 -22.69 -3.98 25.30
N GLN A 132 -23.69 -3.17 25.52
CA GLN A 132 -24.89 -3.56 26.23
C GLN A 132 -26.01 -4.01 25.26
N ASP A 133 -25.63 -4.37 24.02
CA ASP A 133 -26.61 -4.88 23.08
C ASP A 133 -27.09 -6.26 23.54
N GLN A 134 -28.36 -6.35 23.90
CA GLN A 134 -29.02 -7.61 24.26
C GLN A 134 -28.96 -8.64 23.09
N TYR A 135 -28.61 -8.22 21.88
CA TYR A 135 -28.49 -9.07 20.70
C TYR A 135 -27.05 -9.48 20.38
N ALA A 136 -26.06 -9.02 21.15
CA ALA A 136 -24.64 -9.34 20.89
C ALA A 136 -24.34 -10.85 20.94
N GLU A 137 -25.14 -11.63 21.68
CA GLU A 137 -25.06 -13.10 21.72
C GLU A 137 -25.40 -13.75 20.37
N THR A 138 -26.10 -13.04 19.47
CA THR A 138 -26.50 -13.53 18.14
C THR A 138 -25.53 -13.07 17.03
N TRP A 139 -24.55 -12.26 17.36
CA TRP A 139 -23.63 -11.69 16.39
C TRP A 139 -22.74 -12.74 15.74
N THR A 140 -22.62 -12.65 14.44
CA THR A 140 -21.67 -13.44 13.65
C THR A 140 -20.25 -12.88 13.78
N ALA A 141 -19.26 -13.63 13.31
CA ALA A 141 -17.87 -13.14 13.23
C ALA A 141 -17.75 -11.89 12.36
N VAL A 142 -18.60 -11.74 11.33
CA VAL A 142 -18.63 -10.55 10.45
C VAL A 142 -19.14 -9.34 11.23
N ASP A 143 -20.20 -9.50 12.03
CA ASP A 143 -20.76 -8.41 12.83
C ASP A 143 -19.73 -7.87 13.84
N TRP A 144 -19.06 -8.77 14.55
CA TRP A 144 -17.97 -8.40 15.46
C TRP A 144 -16.83 -7.69 14.76
N PHE A 145 -16.45 -8.16 13.58
CA PHE A 145 -15.38 -7.55 12.80
C PHE A 145 -15.76 -6.13 12.35
N LEU A 146 -16.98 -5.93 11.83
CA LEU A 146 -17.49 -4.63 11.39
C LEU A 146 -17.60 -3.64 12.55
N TYR A 147 -18.12 -4.09 13.69
CA TYR A 147 -18.14 -3.28 14.91
C TYR A 147 -16.76 -2.81 15.32
N GLY A 148 -15.76 -3.71 15.30
CA GLY A 148 -14.37 -3.35 15.60
C GLY A 148 -13.82 -2.29 14.66
N LEU A 149 -14.14 -2.33 13.37
CA LEU A 149 -13.73 -1.32 12.39
C LEU A 149 -14.36 0.05 12.69
N GLN A 150 -15.63 0.09 13.06
CA GLN A 150 -16.34 1.32 13.41
C GLN A 150 -15.76 1.97 14.67
N VAL A 151 -15.48 1.16 15.69
CA VAL A 151 -14.79 1.66 16.90
C VAL A 151 -13.43 2.25 16.57
N CYS A 152 -12.65 1.59 15.70
CA CYS A 152 -11.35 2.12 15.24
C CYS A 152 -11.53 3.48 14.53
N ASP A 153 -12.53 3.60 13.65
CA ASP A 153 -12.81 4.85 12.94
C ASP A 153 -13.23 5.97 13.89
N LEU A 154 -14.16 5.68 14.80
CA LEU A 154 -14.61 6.63 15.81
C LEU A 154 -13.43 7.14 16.66
N VAL A 155 -12.61 6.23 17.19
CA VAL A 155 -11.45 6.60 18.03
C VAL A 155 -10.44 7.41 17.21
N TYR A 156 -10.17 7.03 15.97
CA TYR A 156 -9.28 7.80 15.09
C TYR A 156 -9.77 9.23 14.90
N ARG A 157 -11.05 9.41 14.54
CA ARG A 157 -11.66 10.73 14.34
C ARG A 157 -11.62 11.56 15.62
N LYS A 158 -12.03 10.99 16.76
CA LYS A 158 -12.05 11.69 18.07
C LYS A 158 -10.66 12.11 18.52
N THR A 159 -9.65 11.26 18.39
CA THR A 159 -8.27 11.64 18.74
C THR A 159 -7.73 12.75 17.84
N ARG A 160 -8.09 12.75 16.54
CA ARG A 160 -7.77 13.81 15.59
C ARG A 160 -8.46 15.13 15.95
N GLU A 161 -9.73 15.11 16.33
CA GLU A 161 -10.49 16.27 16.80
C GLU A 161 -9.90 16.88 18.07
N LEU A 162 -9.41 16.03 18.97
CA LEU A 162 -8.75 16.44 20.23
C LEU A 162 -7.28 16.87 20.04
N GLY A 163 -6.81 17.00 18.81
CA GLY A 163 -5.54 17.62 18.48
C GLY A 163 -4.37 16.65 18.26
N TRP A 164 -4.59 15.32 18.29
CA TRP A 164 -3.54 14.39 17.92
C TRP A 164 -3.14 14.54 16.45
N THR A 165 -1.85 14.40 16.16
CA THR A 165 -1.36 14.34 14.78
C THR A 165 -1.79 13.04 14.10
N ALA A 166 -1.79 12.98 12.76
CA ALA A 166 -2.04 11.73 12.04
C ALA A 166 -1.04 10.64 12.45
N GLN A 167 0.22 11.01 12.73
CA GLN A 167 1.25 10.09 13.21
C GLN A 167 0.92 9.47 14.57
N GLN A 168 0.24 10.19 15.45
CA GLN A 168 -0.18 9.69 16.76
C GLN A 168 -1.45 8.84 16.64
N ALA A 169 -2.46 9.36 15.91
CA ALA A 169 -3.76 8.68 15.76
C ALA A 169 -3.68 7.36 14.99
N ARG A 170 -2.70 7.20 14.08
CA ARG A 170 -2.54 5.97 13.27
C ARG A 170 -2.38 4.68 14.07
N GLU A 171 -2.02 4.75 15.34
CA GLU A 171 -1.81 3.57 16.18
C GLU A 171 -3.09 2.74 16.38
N ILE A 172 -4.26 3.34 16.11
CA ILE A 172 -5.55 2.64 16.16
C ILE A 172 -5.98 2.06 14.80
N LEU A 173 -5.24 2.34 13.71
CA LEU A 173 -5.63 1.90 12.38
C LEU A 173 -5.60 0.36 12.29
N PRO A 174 -6.69 -0.28 11.81
CA PRO A 174 -6.71 -1.72 11.60
C PRO A 174 -5.84 -2.12 10.41
N LEU A 175 -5.36 -3.37 10.41
CA LEU A 175 -4.46 -3.87 9.36
C LEU A 175 -5.08 -3.83 7.97
N ASN A 176 -6.40 -3.94 7.87
CA ASN A 176 -7.12 -3.84 6.59
C ASN A 176 -7.39 -2.39 6.15
N THR A 177 -6.80 -1.38 6.83
CA THR A 177 -6.84 0.00 6.33
C THR A 177 -6.26 0.05 4.92
N LYS A 178 -7.02 0.65 4.00
CA LYS A 178 -6.63 0.81 2.59
C LYS A 178 -5.33 1.59 2.48
N THR A 179 -4.43 1.09 1.64
CA THR A 179 -3.21 1.77 1.25
C THR A 179 -2.95 1.62 -0.25
N GLN A 180 -2.03 2.41 -0.78
CA GLN A 180 -1.53 2.30 -2.14
C GLN A 180 -0.04 2.08 -2.10
N VAL A 181 0.40 1.06 -2.84
CA VAL A 181 1.81 0.70 -2.96
C VAL A 181 2.21 0.66 -4.42
N VAL A 182 3.21 1.43 -4.79
CA VAL A 182 3.74 1.46 -6.16
C VAL A 182 5.07 0.73 -6.17
N HIS A 183 5.15 -0.32 -6.97
CA HIS A 183 6.36 -1.09 -7.20
C HIS A 183 6.85 -0.92 -8.62
N THR A 184 8.14 -0.69 -8.79
CA THR A 184 8.81 -0.71 -10.09
C THR A 184 9.93 -1.74 -10.06
N ALA A 185 9.91 -2.67 -11.00
CA ALA A 185 10.91 -3.73 -11.13
C ALA A 185 11.16 -4.08 -12.59
N PHE A 186 12.26 -4.79 -12.86
CA PHE A 186 12.48 -5.42 -14.15
C PHE A 186 11.44 -6.53 -14.40
N VAL A 187 11.16 -6.80 -15.65
CA VAL A 187 10.15 -7.81 -16.02
C VAL A 187 10.49 -9.20 -15.46
N ASP A 188 11.77 -9.55 -15.42
CA ASP A 188 12.20 -10.84 -14.86
C ASP A 188 12.04 -10.92 -13.36
N ASP A 189 12.23 -9.80 -12.63
CA ASP A 189 11.94 -9.73 -11.20
C ASP A 189 10.44 -9.88 -10.95
N TRP A 190 9.58 -9.34 -11.84
CA TRP A 190 8.13 -9.54 -11.76
C TRP A 190 7.71 -10.99 -12.02
N LYS A 191 8.34 -11.69 -12.97
CA LYS A 191 8.09 -13.12 -13.17
C LYS A 191 8.39 -13.91 -11.89
N HIS A 192 9.57 -13.71 -11.32
CA HIS A 192 9.94 -14.34 -10.06
C HIS A 192 8.97 -14.00 -8.92
N TYR A 193 8.50 -12.77 -8.84
CA TYR A 193 7.48 -12.35 -7.87
C TYR A 193 6.18 -13.15 -8.02
N ILE A 194 5.70 -13.33 -9.26
CA ILE A 194 4.45 -14.06 -9.55
C ILE A 194 4.61 -15.55 -9.25
N ASP A 195 5.77 -16.15 -9.59
CA ASP A 195 6.04 -17.57 -9.36
C ASP A 195 6.09 -17.95 -7.87
N LEU A 196 6.33 -16.97 -7.00
CA LEU A 196 6.35 -17.15 -5.54
C LEU A 196 4.97 -17.02 -4.87
N ARG A 197 3.95 -16.58 -5.59
CA ARG A 197 2.61 -16.25 -5.06
C ARG A 197 1.53 -17.07 -5.75
#